data_d078721ba0be8e6c227d2b35f80c3fb4
#
_entry.id   d078721ba0be8e6c227d2b35f80c3fb4
#
_cell.length_a   1.000
_cell.length_b   1.000
_cell.length_c   1.000
_cell.angle_alpha   90.00
_cell.angle_beta   90.00
_cell.angle_gamma   90.00
#
_symmetry.space_group_name_H-M   'P 1'
#
loop_
_entity.id
_entity.type
_entity.pdbx_description
1 polymer ?
#
loop_
_entity_poly.entity_id
_entity_poly.type
_entity_poly.pdbx_seq_one_letter_code
_entity_poly.pdbx_strand_id
1 'polypeptide(L)'
;TIDMELQKKVEESIEKNLRAFKSSEPLLDRAFVVMTNPNNGQILSMAGKKIVEKEGKIEVEDLALGNMTTSYELGSAVKGATLLTGYETGAIHPGDQFYDAPMKFKGTQAKKSWNVSGFGNINDLRALQVSSNVYMFQTALKIAGVNYVPNGSLDIKQGAFDTMRYYFKQFGLGVPTGIDLPNEIIGQTRKVDSQPGFLLDFSIGQYDTYTPLQLAQYISTIANGGYRMQPQIVQEIREQSIKEEVGKVIRSIEPVVLNRIDMKKEHIDRIKEGFRWVFQEGDGTGVKYFKNAPYKPAGKTGTAQTVYGGDDPIGRNAKGERMECYNLTLVGYAPYDNPEVAFSVVVPWLHDDKNGINSIIGKEVLDVYFDLKQQRIHGEATSTGSSKQN
;
A
#
# COMPACT_ATOMS: atom_id res chain seq x y z
N THR A 1 5.72 -20.44 4.21
CA THR A 1 4.57 -19.65 4.70
C THR A 1 3.52 -19.41 3.62
N ILE A 2 3.94 -19.42 2.34
CA ILE A 2 3.01 -19.19 1.23
C ILE A 2 1.92 -20.29 1.24
N ASP A 3 0.68 -19.82 1.28
CA ASP A 3 -0.49 -20.67 1.09
C ASP A 3 -0.72 -20.86 -0.41
N MET A 4 -0.42 -22.05 -0.93
CA MET A 4 -0.42 -22.30 -2.37
C MET A 4 -1.81 -22.21 -3.01
N GLU A 5 -2.87 -22.50 -2.26
CA GLU A 5 -4.25 -22.36 -2.75
C GLU A 5 -4.62 -20.87 -2.85
N LEU A 6 -4.30 -20.07 -1.81
CA LEU A 6 -4.45 -18.63 -1.82
C LEU A 6 -3.60 -18.00 -2.92
N GLN A 7 -2.31 -18.39 -3.05
CA GLN A 7 -1.40 -17.88 -4.07
C GLN A 7 -1.98 -18.03 -5.47
N LYS A 8 -2.46 -19.23 -5.81
CA LYS A 8 -3.08 -19.50 -7.11
C LYS A 8 -4.30 -18.61 -7.36
N LYS A 9 -5.16 -18.46 -6.38
CA LYS A 9 -6.37 -17.62 -6.50
C LYS A 9 -6.03 -16.13 -6.63
N VAL A 10 -5.00 -15.66 -5.93
CA VAL A 10 -4.50 -14.29 -6.06
C VAL A 10 -3.94 -14.05 -7.46
N GLU A 11 -3.17 -14.99 -7.99
CA GLU A 11 -2.65 -14.94 -9.36
C GLU A 11 -3.76 -14.92 -10.41
N GLU A 12 -4.79 -15.78 -10.26
CA GLU A 12 -5.98 -15.82 -11.12
C GLU A 12 -6.72 -14.46 -11.10
N SER A 13 -6.86 -13.82 -9.92
CA SER A 13 -7.47 -12.49 -9.78
C SER A 13 -6.67 -11.43 -10.53
N ILE A 14 -5.35 -11.40 -10.36
CA ILE A 14 -4.49 -10.45 -11.07
C ILE A 14 -4.63 -10.64 -12.58
N GLU A 15 -4.45 -11.85 -13.09
CA GLU A 15 -4.51 -12.15 -14.52
C GLU A 15 -5.87 -11.76 -15.12
N LYS A 16 -6.97 -12.16 -14.48
CA LYS A 16 -8.34 -11.82 -14.88
C LYS A 16 -8.51 -10.32 -15.04
N ASN A 17 -8.08 -9.55 -14.06
CA ASN A 17 -8.26 -8.09 -14.08
C ASN A 17 -7.31 -7.42 -15.07
N LEU A 18 -6.06 -7.84 -15.21
CA LEU A 18 -5.16 -7.33 -16.24
C LEU A 18 -5.74 -7.52 -17.64
N ARG A 19 -6.27 -8.71 -17.96
CA ARG A 19 -6.91 -8.98 -19.25
C ARG A 19 -8.18 -8.15 -19.46
N ALA A 20 -9.01 -8.00 -18.43
CA ALA A 20 -10.27 -7.27 -18.52
C ALA A 20 -10.07 -5.77 -18.78
N PHE A 21 -9.04 -5.17 -18.20
CA PHE A 21 -8.78 -3.74 -18.33
C PHE A 21 -7.84 -3.38 -19.49
N LYS A 22 -7.08 -4.33 -20.07
CA LYS A 22 -6.04 -4.04 -21.08
C LYS A 22 -6.53 -3.23 -22.26
N SER A 23 -7.75 -3.47 -22.77
CA SER A 23 -8.29 -2.76 -23.93
C SER A 23 -8.59 -1.29 -23.66
N SER A 24 -9.00 -0.95 -22.44
CA SER A 24 -9.27 0.43 -22.02
C SER A 24 -8.05 1.12 -21.42
N GLU A 25 -7.05 0.37 -21.04
CA GLU A 25 -5.82 0.83 -20.38
C GLU A 25 -4.57 0.39 -21.16
N PRO A 26 -4.24 1.05 -22.28
CA PRO A 26 -3.16 0.59 -23.15
C PRO A 26 -1.79 0.48 -22.46
N LEU A 27 -1.51 1.33 -21.45
CA LEU A 27 -0.24 1.34 -20.73
C LEU A 27 -0.19 0.26 -19.63
N LEU A 28 -1.34 -0.29 -19.22
CA LEU A 28 -1.43 -1.34 -18.21
C LEU A 28 -0.74 -2.61 -18.71
N ASP A 29 0.31 -3.02 -18.03
CA ASP A 29 1.01 -4.26 -18.35
C ASP A 29 1.25 -5.17 -17.14
N ARG A 30 1.10 -4.68 -15.89
CA ARG A 30 1.41 -5.46 -14.69
C ARG A 30 0.59 -5.08 -13.48
N ALA A 31 0.52 -6.00 -12.52
CA ALA A 31 -0.01 -5.74 -11.19
C ALA A 31 0.65 -6.64 -10.16
N PHE A 32 0.66 -6.18 -8.92
CA PHE A 32 1.32 -6.80 -7.78
C PHE A 32 0.38 -6.89 -6.60
N VAL A 33 0.44 -8.00 -5.88
CA VAL A 33 -0.26 -8.23 -4.61
C VAL A 33 0.68 -8.91 -3.63
N VAL A 34 0.76 -8.36 -2.42
CA VAL A 34 1.40 -9.01 -1.28
C VAL A 34 0.37 -9.14 -0.17
N MET A 35 0.23 -10.34 0.40
CA MET A 35 -0.60 -10.62 1.57
C MET A 35 0.28 -11.20 2.69
N THR A 36 0.15 -10.65 3.89
CA THR A 36 0.98 -11.03 5.05
C THR A 36 0.12 -11.27 6.27
N ASN A 37 0.61 -12.10 7.19
CA ASN A 37 0.12 -12.09 8.56
C ASN A 37 0.83 -10.94 9.32
N PRO A 38 0.12 -9.88 9.74
CA PRO A 38 0.74 -8.72 10.35
C PRO A 38 1.39 -9.01 11.71
N ASN A 39 0.95 -10.08 12.39
CA ASN A 39 1.40 -10.40 13.76
C ASN A 39 2.73 -11.16 13.81
N ASN A 40 3.11 -11.85 12.71
CA ASN A 40 4.32 -12.67 12.68
C ASN A 40 5.20 -12.46 11.45
N GLY A 41 4.78 -11.62 10.49
CA GLY A 41 5.53 -11.32 9.27
C GLY A 41 5.48 -12.38 8.17
N GLN A 42 4.77 -13.48 8.37
CA GLN A 42 4.65 -14.53 7.34
C GLN A 42 4.01 -13.98 6.07
N ILE A 43 4.65 -14.24 4.92
CA ILE A 43 4.09 -13.98 3.59
C ILE A 43 3.07 -15.09 3.28
N LEU A 44 1.80 -14.73 3.19
CA LEU A 44 0.71 -15.65 2.86
C LEU A 44 0.57 -15.81 1.34
N SER A 45 0.77 -14.73 0.60
CA SER A 45 0.84 -14.69 -0.86
C SER A 45 1.72 -13.53 -1.31
N MET A 46 2.53 -13.76 -2.35
CA MET A 46 3.31 -12.73 -3.03
C MET A 46 3.22 -12.97 -4.54
N ALA A 47 2.30 -12.29 -5.19
CA ALA A 47 1.97 -12.48 -6.60
C ALA A 47 2.27 -11.21 -7.42
N GLY A 48 2.74 -11.41 -8.61
CA GLY A 48 2.91 -10.38 -9.61
C GLY A 48 2.75 -10.99 -10.99
N LYS A 49 2.04 -10.30 -11.88
CA LYS A 49 1.86 -10.74 -13.27
C LYS A 49 2.17 -9.60 -14.22
N LYS A 50 2.70 -9.95 -15.39
CA LYS A 50 2.99 -9.02 -16.48
C LYS A 50 2.34 -9.51 -17.76
N ILE A 51 1.67 -8.61 -18.47
CA ILE A 51 1.21 -8.83 -19.84
C ILE A 51 2.38 -8.63 -20.79
N VAL A 52 2.57 -9.59 -21.68
CA VAL A 52 3.51 -9.50 -22.81
C VAL A 52 2.76 -9.80 -24.10
N GLU A 53 3.07 -9.08 -25.16
CA GLU A 53 2.53 -9.37 -26.49
C GLU A 53 3.56 -10.18 -27.26
N LYS A 54 3.19 -11.41 -27.65
CA LYS A 54 4.01 -12.30 -28.47
C LYS A 54 3.21 -12.72 -29.70
N GLU A 55 3.74 -12.44 -30.88
CA GLU A 55 3.12 -12.82 -32.16
C GLU A 55 1.63 -12.38 -32.26
N GLY A 56 1.32 -11.17 -31.76
CA GLY A 56 -0.04 -10.61 -31.75
C GLY A 56 -1.00 -11.27 -30.74
N LYS A 57 -0.49 -12.09 -29.83
CA LYS A 57 -1.27 -12.68 -28.74
C LYS A 57 -0.82 -12.12 -27.39
N ILE A 58 -1.80 -11.89 -26.52
CA ILE A 58 -1.58 -11.47 -25.15
C ILE A 58 -1.29 -12.72 -24.28
N GLU A 59 -0.07 -12.82 -23.78
CA GLU A 59 0.35 -13.77 -22.76
C GLU A 59 0.52 -13.09 -21.42
N VAL A 60 0.43 -13.85 -20.34
CA VAL A 60 0.66 -13.36 -18.97
C VAL A 60 1.80 -14.16 -18.35
N GLU A 61 2.87 -13.45 -17.99
CA GLU A 61 4.05 -14.01 -17.38
C GLU A 61 4.06 -13.77 -15.87
N ASP A 62 4.76 -14.65 -15.14
CA ASP A 62 5.01 -14.46 -13.72
C ASP A 62 5.98 -13.29 -13.49
N LEU A 63 5.66 -12.47 -12.51
CA LEU A 63 6.46 -11.34 -12.06
C LEU A 63 6.47 -11.23 -10.53
N ALA A 64 6.33 -12.35 -9.79
CA ALA A 64 6.22 -12.35 -8.33
C ALA A 64 7.38 -11.62 -7.65
N LEU A 65 8.61 -11.82 -8.12
CA LEU A 65 9.80 -11.12 -7.58
C LEU A 65 9.75 -9.61 -7.80
N GLY A 66 8.96 -9.10 -8.75
CA GLY A 66 8.73 -7.68 -8.94
C GLY A 66 8.21 -6.98 -7.69
N ASN A 67 7.56 -7.70 -6.77
CA ASN A 67 7.12 -7.17 -5.47
C ASN A 67 8.28 -6.63 -4.61
N MET A 68 9.51 -7.09 -4.83
CA MET A 68 10.69 -6.68 -4.06
C MET A 68 11.81 -6.09 -4.93
N THR A 69 11.68 -6.17 -6.26
CA THR A 69 12.71 -5.72 -7.21
C THR A 69 12.26 -4.56 -8.10
N THR A 70 11.02 -4.09 -7.95
CA THR A 70 10.50 -2.89 -8.64
C THR A 70 9.93 -1.90 -7.64
N SER A 71 9.95 -0.61 -7.96
CA SER A 71 9.44 0.43 -7.06
C SER A 71 8.64 1.49 -7.82
N TYR A 72 7.66 2.05 -7.13
CA TYR A 72 6.67 2.97 -7.68
C TYR A 72 6.37 4.11 -6.70
N GLU A 73 5.92 5.27 -7.22
CA GLU A 73 5.22 6.26 -6.40
C GLU A 73 3.89 5.65 -5.93
N LEU A 74 3.68 5.62 -4.62
CA LEU A 74 2.54 4.92 -4.01
C LEU A 74 1.33 5.80 -3.74
N GLY A 75 1.48 7.11 -3.92
CA GLY A 75 0.41 8.07 -3.73
C GLY A 75 -0.19 8.02 -2.33
N SER A 76 -1.47 8.30 -2.24
CA SER A 76 -2.20 8.48 -0.98
C SER A 76 -2.19 7.26 -0.03
N ALA A 77 -1.69 6.10 -0.45
CA ALA A 77 -1.57 4.94 0.42
C ALA A 77 -0.68 5.21 1.65
N VAL A 78 0.33 6.09 1.52
CA VAL A 78 1.28 6.41 2.61
C VAL A 78 0.82 7.55 3.54
N LYS A 79 -0.37 8.13 3.35
CA LYS A 79 -0.86 9.27 4.14
C LYS A 79 -0.97 8.98 5.64
N GLY A 80 -1.14 7.72 6.03
CA GLY A 80 -1.07 7.32 7.43
C GLY A 80 0.29 7.61 8.05
N ALA A 81 1.39 7.34 7.35
CA ALA A 81 2.74 7.67 7.81
C ALA A 81 2.96 9.19 7.91
N THR A 82 2.41 9.96 6.98
CA THR A 82 2.46 11.43 7.01
C THR A 82 1.81 11.99 8.27
N LEU A 83 0.58 11.56 8.60
CA LEU A 83 -0.12 12.01 9.79
C LEU A 83 0.58 11.56 11.07
N LEU A 84 1.02 10.31 11.13
CA LEU A 84 1.77 9.80 12.28
C LEU A 84 3.06 10.61 12.50
N THR A 85 3.77 10.97 11.43
CA THR A 85 4.93 11.88 11.53
C THR A 85 4.52 13.24 12.09
N GLY A 86 3.39 13.78 11.63
CA GLY A 86 2.86 15.05 12.13
C GLY A 86 2.54 15.02 13.62
N TYR A 87 1.96 13.93 14.11
CA TYR A 87 1.65 13.76 15.54
C TYR A 87 2.91 13.60 16.39
N GLU A 88 3.86 12.77 15.96
CA GLU A 88 5.06 12.49 16.77
C GLU A 88 6.04 13.67 16.81
N THR A 89 6.07 14.49 15.77
CA THR A 89 6.84 15.74 15.78
C THR A 89 6.15 16.88 16.56
N GLY A 90 4.91 16.68 16.99
CA GLY A 90 4.09 17.74 17.61
C GLY A 90 3.67 18.83 16.62
N ALA A 91 3.86 18.61 15.32
CA ALA A 91 3.49 19.57 14.27
C ALA A 91 1.97 19.72 14.14
N ILE A 92 1.24 18.63 14.39
CA ILE A 92 -0.22 18.57 14.49
C ILE A 92 -0.63 17.66 15.65
N HIS A 93 -1.89 17.77 16.08
CA HIS A 93 -2.49 16.94 17.10
C HIS A 93 -3.73 16.22 16.54
N PRO A 94 -4.10 15.03 17.09
CA PRO A 94 -5.34 14.36 16.76
C PRO A 94 -6.55 15.30 16.87
N GLY A 95 -7.32 15.43 15.79
CA GLY A 95 -8.50 16.29 15.74
C GLY A 95 -8.25 17.73 15.25
N ASP A 96 -6.99 18.14 15.04
CA ASP A 96 -6.69 19.43 14.43
C ASP A 96 -7.42 19.59 13.11
N GLN A 97 -7.90 20.83 12.85
CA GLN A 97 -8.67 21.15 11.66
C GLN A 97 -7.88 22.05 10.73
N PHE A 98 -7.93 21.72 9.43
CA PHE A 98 -7.44 22.57 8.36
C PHE A 98 -8.53 22.84 7.33
N TYR A 99 -8.49 24.02 6.73
CA TYR A 99 -9.38 24.38 5.64
C TYR A 99 -8.83 23.82 4.33
N ASP A 100 -9.50 22.80 3.78
CA ASP A 100 -9.14 22.19 2.50
C ASP A 100 -9.68 23.04 1.35
N ALA A 101 -8.80 23.82 0.75
CA ALA A 101 -9.01 24.59 -0.48
C ALA A 101 -7.70 24.67 -1.26
N PRO A 102 -7.72 24.98 -2.57
CA PRO A 102 -6.51 25.11 -3.36
C PRO A 102 -5.48 26.06 -2.74
N MET A 103 -4.25 25.60 -2.59
CA MET A 103 -3.12 26.34 -2.01
C MET A 103 -2.25 26.89 -3.14
N LYS A 104 -2.08 28.21 -3.21
CA LYS A 104 -1.25 28.89 -4.20
C LYS A 104 0.04 29.40 -3.58
N PHE A 105 1.18 28.97 -4.11
CA PHE A 105 2.50 29.48 -3.77
C PHE A 105 3.05 30.33 -4.91
N LYS A 106 3.96 31.26 -4.61
CA LYS A 106 4.59 32.14 -5.59
C LYS A 106 5.33 31.30 -6.65
N GLY A 107 5.05 31.57 -7.92
CA GLY A 107 5.76 30.94 -9.04
C GLY A 107 5.37 29.47 -9.32
N THR A 108 4.31 28.93 -8.68
CA THR A 108 3.87 27.54 -8.90
C THR A 108 2.43 27.47 -9.37
N GLN A 109 2.02 26.30 -9.87
CA GLN A 109 0.61 25.96 -10.00
C GLN A 109 -0.01 25.72 -8.62
N ALA A 110 -1.34 25.90 -8.50
CA ALA A 110 -2.03 25.66 -7.25
C ALA A 110 -2.00 24.16 -6.91
N LYS A 111 -1.58 23.85 -5.69
CA LYS A 111 -1.67 22.48 -5.13
C LYS A 111 -3.05 22.29 -4.50
N LYS A 112 -3.72 21.17 -4.77
CA LYS A 112 -5.11 20.94 -4.38
C LYS A 112 -5.42 19.48 -4.13
N SER A 113 -6.51 19.22 -3.45
CA SER A 113 -7.15 17.91 -3.37
C SER A 113 -7.80 17.54 -4.71
N TRP A 114 -8.17 16.26 -4.89
CA TRP A 114 -8.86 15.79 -6.09
C TRP A 114 -10.23 16.48 -6.28
N ASN A 115 -10.93 16.82 -5.20
CA ASN A 115 -12.06 17.73 -5.25
C ASN A 115 -11.51 19.16 -5.45
N VAL A 116 -11.67 19.69 -6.63
CA VAL A 116 -11.12 21.00 -7.01
C VAL A 116 -11.69 22.17 -6.21
N SER A 117 -12.88 22.01 -5.62
CA SER A 117 -13.50 23.00 -4.73
C SER A 117 -13.03 22.89 -3.28
N GLY A 118 -12.26 21.83 -2.98
CA GLY A 118 -11.87 21.47 -1.62
C GLY A 118 -12.97 20.82 -0.81
N PHE A 119 -12.67 20.49 0.45
CA PHE A 119 -13.58 19.84 1.39
C PHE A 119 -14.00 20.77 2.55
N GLY A 120 -13.57 22.05 2.53
CA GLY A 120 -13.82 22.98 3.62
C GLY A 120 -13.02 22.64 4.87
N ASN A 121 -13.59 22.92 6.03
CA ASN A 121 -12.92 22.66 7.31
C ASN A 121 -13.05 21.18 7.70
N ILE A 122 -11.92 20.47 7.72
CA ILE A 122 -11.86 19.02 7.99
C ILE A 122 -10.77 18.72 9.01
N ASN A 123 -10.99 17.63 9.77
CA ASN A 123 -9.99 17.09 10.66
C ASN A 123 -9.23 15.91 9.99
N ASP A 124 -8.28 15.35 10.70
CA ASP A 124 -7.42 14.25 10.30
C ASP A 124 -8.18 12.97 9.86
N LEU A 125 -9.23 12.55 10.58
CA LEU A 125 -10.05 11.39 10.20
C LEU A 125 -10.77 11.64 8.88
N ARG A 126 -11.40 12.81 8.74
CA ARG A 126 -12.06 13.20 7.50
C ARG A 126 -11.05 13.33 6.35
N ALA A 127 -9.87 13.85 6.64
CA ALA A 127 -8.80 13.97 5.65
C ALA A 127 -8.34 12.61 5.11
N LEU A 128 -8.23 11.58 5.95
CA LEU A 128 -7.96 10.20 5.51
C LEU A 128 -9.14 9.65 4.71
N GLN A 129 -10.36 9.80 5.21
CA GLN A 129 -11.59 9.28 4.61
C GLN A 129 -11.75 9.72 3.15
N VAL A 130 -11.63 11.03 2.89
CA VAL A 130 -11.78 11.62 1.55
C VAL A 130 -10.44 11.73 0.80
N SER A 131 -9.36 11.27 1.43
CA SER A 131 -8.02 11.35 0.84
C SER A 131 -7.58 12.78 0.51
N SER A 132 -7.80 13.76 1.40
CA SER A 132 -7.38 15.15 1.22
C SER A 132 -5.86 15.24 1.00
N ASN A 133 -5.44 15.91 -0.06
CA ASN A 133 -4.04 16.27 -0.28
C ASN A 133 -3.68 17.53 0.53
N VAL A 134 -4.59 18.51 0.57
CA VAL A 134 -4.36 19.80 1.22
C VAL A 134 -4.09 19.61 2.72
N TYR A 135 -4.81 18.70 3.39
CA TYR A 135 -4.53 18.39 4.79
C TYR A 135 -3.09 17.88 4.98
N MET A 136 -2.62 17.00 4.08
CA MET A 136 -1.25 16.49 4.13
C MET A 136 -0.22 17.55 3.81
N PHE A 137 -0.50 18.48 2.88
CA PHE A 137 0.36 19.63 2.60
C PHE A 137 0.49 20.53 3.82
N GLN A 138 -0.61 20.84 4.50
CA GLN A 138 -0.60 21.61 5.76
C GLN A 138 0.22 20.89 6.84
N THR A 139 0.04 19.57 6.98
CA THR A 139 0.83 18.74 7.92
C THR A 139 2.32 18.84 7.59
N ALA A 140 2.71 18.67 6.32
CA ALA A 140 4.11 18.76 5.90
C ALA A 140 4.71 20.16 6.14
N LEU A 141 3.94 21.21 5.89
CA LEU A 141 4.36 22.59 6.20
C LEU A 141 4.58 22.78 7.71
N LYS A 142 3.69 22.25 8.55
CA LYS A 142 3.84 22.30 10.01
C LYS A 142 5.08 21.52 10.49
N ILE A 143 5.35 20.33 9.92
CA ILE A 143 6.58 19.57 10.19
C ILE A 143 7.82 20.39 9.81
N ALA A 144 7.76 21.17 8.72
CA ALA A 144 8.83 22.06 8.29
C ALA A 144 8.94 23.36 9.09
N GLY A 145 8.02 23.61 10.04
CA GLY A 145 7.96 24.88 10.78
C GLY A 145 7.51 26.08 9.93
N VAL A 146 6.81 25.83 8.81
CA VAL A 146 6.36 26.85 7.85
C VAL A 146 4.85 26.99 7.92
N ASN A 147 4.36 28.23 7.93
CA ASN A 147 2.93 28.50 7.79
C ASN A 147 2.59 28.80 6.32
N TYR A 148 1.43 28.32 5.88
CA TYR A 148 0.92 28.67 4.56
C TYR A 148 0.55 30.16 4.50
N VAL A 149 1.07 30.83 3.49
CA VAL A 149 0.70 32.19 3.14
C VAL A 149 0.28 32.20 1.66
N PRO A 150 -0.95 32.59 1.32
CA PRO A 150 -1.42 32.66 -0.07
C PRO A 150 -0.49 33.52 -0.94
N ASN A 151 -0.05 32.99 -2.06
CA ASN A 151 0.94 33.58 -2.98
C ASN A 151 2.31 33.89 -2.33
N GLY A 152 2.56 33.40 -1.11
CA GLY A 152 3.84 33.52 -0.43
C GLY A 152 4.91 32.61 -1.04
N SER A 153 6.17 32.95 -0.79
CA SER A 153 7.29 32.05 -1.10
C SER A 153 7.26 30.84 -0.18
N LEU A 154 7.69 29.69 -0.71
CA LEU A 154 7.83 28.47 0.05
C LEU A 154 9.33 28.26 0.33
N ASP A 155 9.72 28.34 1.60
CA ASP A 155 11.09 28.09 2.06
C ASP A 155 11.08 26.87 2.99
N ILE A 156 11.42 25.70 2.46
CA ILE A 156 11.47 24.45 3.21
C ILE A 156 12.92 23.98 3.26
N LYS A 157 13.41 23.77 4.48
CA LYS A 157 14.77 23.30 4.72
C LYS A 157 14.85 21.77 4.55
N GLN A 158 16.03 21.27 4.20
CA GLN A 158 16.36 19.85 4.06
C GLN A 158 15.89 19.02 5.27
N GLY A 159 16.06 19.49 6.48
CA GLY A 159 15.71 18.79 7.72
C GLY A 159 14.26 18.32 7.78
N ALA A 160 13.32 18.97 7.09
CA ALA A 160 11.93 18.53 7.04
C ALA A 160 11.77 17.21 6.25
N PHE A 161 12.50 17.07 5.13
CA PHE A 161 12.56 15.81 4.39
C PHE A 161 13.20 14.69 5.22
N ASP A 162 14.32 15.00 5.89
CA ASP A 162 15.02 14.03 6.72
C ASP A 162 14.14 13.56 7.87
N THR A 163 13.39 14.45 8.49
CA THR A 163 12.41 14.13 9.54
C THR A 163 11.31 13.19 9.01
N MET A 164 10.69 13.52 7.88
CA MET A 164 9.64 12.68 7.32
C MET A 164 10.19 11.32 6.90
N ARG A 165 11.36 11.26 6.26
CA ARG A 165 12.01 10.01 5.87
C ARG A 165 12.41 9.16 7.08
N TYR A 166 12.85 9.79 8.17
CA TYR A 166 13.17 9.07 9.42
C TYR A 166 11.96 8.27 9.91
N TYR A 167 10.78 8.89 9.99
CA TYR A 167 9.57 8.21 10.42
C TYR A 167 9.07 7.19 9.38
N PHE A 168 9.13 7.50 8.09
CA PHE A 168 8.74 6.55 7.02
C PHE A 168 9.57 5.26 7.06
N LYS A 169 10.88 5.37 7.33
CA LYS A 169 11.79 4.22 7.47
C LYS A 169 11.40 3.30 8.64
N GLN A 170 10.81 3.83 9.69
CA GLN A 170 10.35 3.00 10.82
C GLN A 170 9.24 2.01 10.39
N PHE A 171 8.47 2.33 9.37
CA PHE A 171 7.47 1.46 8.77
C PHE A 171 8.03 0.50 7.70
N GLY A 172 9.29 0.63 7.33
CA GLY A 172 9.90 -0.14 6.24
C GLY A 172 9.97 0.59 4.90
N LEU A 173 9.45 1.82 4.80
CA LEU A 173 9.49 2.61 3.57
C LEU A 173 10.88 3.22 3.34
N GLY A 174 11.57 2.82 2.26
CA GLY A 174 12.91 3.31 1.91
C GLY A 174 14.07 2.66 2.69
N VAL A 175 13.84 1.49 3.27
CA VAL A 175 14.84 0.62 3.91
C VAL A 175 14.60 -0.84 3.52
N PRO A 176 15.57 -1.74 3.68
CA PRO A 176 15.34 -3.16 3.47
C PRO A 176 14.17 -3.67 4.33
N THR A 177 13.28 -4.48 3.75
CA THR A 177 12.22 -5.15 4.51
C THR A 177 12.78 -6.27 5.38
N GLY A 178 13.93 -6.82 4.98
CA GLY A 178 14.58 -7.95 5.61
C GLY A 178 14.00 -9.30 5.21
N ILE A 179 13.25 -9.37 4.12
CA ILE A 179 12.72 -10.64 3.60
C ILE A 179 13.86 -11.66 3.40
N ASP A 180 13.56 -12.92 3.64
CA ASP A 180 14.48 -14.05 3.51
C ASP A 180 14.74 -14.47 2.03
N LEU A 181 14.74 -13.49 1.13
CA LEU A 181 15.08 -13.64 -0.30
C LEU A 181 16.20 -12.66 -0.71
N PRO A 182 17.08 -13.05 -1.65
CA PRO A 182 18.13 -12.16 -2.15
C PRO A 182 17.61 -11.10 -3.12
N ASN A 183 18.43 -10.05 -3.36
CA ASN A 183 18.23 -9.02 -4.38
C ASN A 183 17.05 -8.06 -4.13
N GLU A 184 16.66 -7.88 -2.87
CA GLU A 184 15.70 -6.84 -2.49
C GLU A 184 16.25 -5.44 -2.80
N ILE A 185 15.40 -4.55 -3.33
CA ILE A 185 15.70 -3.12 -3.48
C ILE A 185 14.93 -2.29 -2.45
N ILE A 186 15.45 -1.12 -2.13
CA ILE A 186 14.85 -0.20 -1.16
C ILE A 186 13.98 0.90 -1.78
N GLY A 187 13.74 0.82 -3.10
CA GLY A 187 13.11 1.91 -3.85
C GLY A 187 14.10 3.03 -4.18
N GLN A 188 13.59 4.20 -4.53
CA GLN A 188 14.40 5.35 -4.90
C GLN A 188 14.11 6.52 -3.98
N THR A 189 15.13 7.01 -3.31
CA THR A 189 15.12 8.28 -2.59
C THR A 189 15.62 9.37 -3.51
N ARG A 190 14.75 10.29 -3.88
CA ARG A 190 15.14 11.42 -4.73
C ARG A 190 15.99 12.41 -3.95
N LYS A 191 16.97 13.02 -4.62
CA LYS A 191 17.76 14.09 -4.03
C LYS A 191 16.83 15.29 -3.77
N VAL A 192 16.94 15.85 -2.58
CA VAL A 192 16.29 17.14 -2.30
C VAL A 192 17.08 18.19 -3.05
N ASP A 193 16.46 18.74 -4.07
CA ASP A 193 16.98 19.88 -4.79
C ASP A 193 16.34 21.17 -4.24
N SER A 194 16.65 22.30 -4.86
CA SER A 194 16.21 23.62 -4.43
C SER A 194 14.69 23.87 -4.56
N GLN A 195 13.88 22.84 -4.86
CA GLN A 195 12.43 23.00 -5.04
C GLN A 195 11.66 22.57 -3.79
N PRO A 196 11.31 23.51 -2.92
CA PRO A 196 10.67 23.22 -1.64
C PRO A 196 9.28 22.59 -1.78
N GLY A 197 8.63 22.74 -2.93
CA GLY A 197 7.33 22.12 -3.23
C GLY A 197 7.33 20.59 -3.21
N PHE A 198 8.48 19.95 -3.38
CA PHE A 198 8.57 18.48 -3.36
C PHE A 198 8.32 17.86 -1.98
N LEU A 199 8.47 18.60 -0.88
CA LEU A 199 8.03 18.10 0.43
C LEU A 199 6.52 17.86 0.46
N LEU A 200 5.75 18.73 -0.19
CA LEU A 200 4.30 18.56 -0.30
C LEU A 200 3.97 17.31 -1.12
N ASP A 201 4.68 17.09 -2.24
CA ASP A 201 4.51 15.88 -3.05
C ASP A 201 4.94 14.61 -2.29
N PHE A 202 6.03 14.69 -1.52
CA PHE A 202 6.45 13.60 -0.63
C PHE A 202 5.34 13.24 0.37
N SER A 203 4.68 14.23 0.98
CA SER A 203 3.64 14.00 1.99
C SER A 203 2.42 13.24 1.49
N ILE A 204 2.23 13.17 0.18
CA ILE A 204 1.15 12.43 -0.49
C ILE A 204 1.64 11.22 -1.30
N GLY A 205 2.92 10.84 -1.14
CA GLY A 205 3.51 9.68 -1.78
C GLY A 205 3.85 9.83 -3.27
N GLN A 206 4.11 11.05 -3.73
CA GLN A 206 4.44 11.38 -5.12
C GLN A 206 5.88 11.86 -5.33
N TYR A 207 6.82 11.48 -4.48
CA TYR A 207 8.22 11.92 -4.59
C TYR A 207 9.22 10.77 -4.52
N ASP A 208 9.33 10.07 -3.40
CA ASP A 208 10.13 8.86 -3.30
C ASP A 208 9.34 7.65 -3.80
N THR A 209 10.02 6.60 -4.29
CA THR A 209 9.39 5.35 -4.72
C THR A 209 9.68 4.22 -3.74
N TYR A 210 8.75 3.29 -3.62
CA TYR A 210 8.85 2.14 -2.72
C TYR A 210 8.37 0.87 -3.42
N THR A 211 8.80 -0.29 -2.92
CA THR A 211 8.36 -1.57 -3.46
C THR A 211 6.97 -1.98 -2.95
N PRO A 212 6.23 -2.81 -3.69
CA PRO A 212 4.97 -3.39 -3.19
C PRO A 212 5.12 -4.13 -1.85
N LEU A 213 6.26 -4.80 -1.62
CA LEU A 213 6.55 -5.48 -0.36
C LEU A 213 6.76 -4.48 0.80
N GLN A 214 7.47 -3.37 0.58
CA GLN A 214 7.60 -2.30 1.58
C GLN A 214 6.23 -1.72 1.93
N LEU A 215 5.35 -1.58 0.94
CA LEU A 215 3.98 -1.10 1.16
C LEU A 215 3.16 -2.09 2.02
N ALA A 216 3.33 -3.40 1.80
CA ALA A 216 2.71 -4.43 2.63
C ALA A 216 3.26 -4.43 4.07
N GLN A 217 4.56 -4.25 4.24
CA GLN A 217 5.19 -4.15 5.57
C GLN A 217 4.71 -2.90 6.33
N TYR A 218 4.57 -1.76 5.64
CA TYR A 218 4.03 -0.52 6.20
C TYR A 218 2.63 -0.73 6.78
N ILE A 219 1.70 -1.28 5.98
CA ILE A 219 0.33 -1.47 6.46
C ILE A 219 0.24 -2.54 7.55
N SER A 220 1.06 -3.60 7.49
CA SER A 220 1.18 -4.61 8.54
C SER A 220 1.63 -4.00 9.87
N THR A 221 2.58 -3.08 9.82
CA THR A 221 3.10 -2.37 11.00
C THR A 221 2.02 -1.50 11.67
N ILE A 222 1.16 -0.86 10.89
CA ILE A 222 0.00 -0.12 11.43
C ILE A 222 -1.04 -1.09 12.00
N ALA A 223 -1.35 -2.15 11.26
CA ALA A 223 -2.38 -3.12 11.63
C ALA A 223 -2.12 -3.78 12.99
N ASN A 224 -0.86 -4.16 13.25
CA ASN A 224 -0.46 -4.86 14.49
C ASN A 224 -0.10 -3.94 15.67
N GLY A 225 -0.33 -2.63 15.53
CA GLY A 225 -0.07 -1.68 16.63
C GLY A 225 1.38 -1.21 16.75
N GLY A 226 2.14 -1.27 15.65
CA GLY A 226 3.44 -0.60 15.54
C GLY A 226 4.67 -1.50 15.56
N TYR A 227 4.52 -2.81 15.43
CA TYR A 227 5.65 -3.74 15.35
C TYR A 227 5.99 -4.01 13.88
N ARG A 228 7.17 -3.59 13.42
CA ARG A 228 7.66 -3.92 12.09
C ARG A 228 8.25 -5.32 12.09
N MET A 229 7.47 -6.27 11.59
CA MET A 229 7.89 -7.67 11.48
C MET A 229 8.75 -7.88 10.24
N GLN A 230 9.73 -8.78 10.34
CA GLN A 230 10.49 -9.27 9.19
C GLN A 230 9.58 -10.12 8.31
N PRO A 231 9.43 -9.80 7.00
CA PRO A 231 8.71 -10.67 6.08
C PRO A 231 9.44 -12.01 5.92
N GLN A 232 8.71 -13.11 6.04
CA GLN A 232 9.27 -14.47 5.98
C GLN A 232 8.49 -15.36 5.01
N ILE A 233 9.23 -16.07 4.15
CA ILE A 233 8.70 -17.12 3.26
C ILE A 233 8.97 -18.49 3.87
N VAL A 234 10.11 -18.67 4.53
CA VAL A 234 10.49 -19.93 5.16
C VAL A 234 9.98 -19.97 6.60
N GLN A 235 9.11 -20.92 6.90
CA GLN A 235 8.61 -21.18 8.25
C GLN A 235 9.37 -22.29 8.95
N GLU A 236 9.70 -23.37 8.21
CA GLU A 236 10.32 -24.57 8.77
C GLU A 236 11.28 -25.19 7.76
N ILE A 237 12.32 -25.80 8.28
CA ILE A 237 13.20 -26.73 7.53
C ILE A 237 12.92 -28.14 8.05
N ARG A 238 12.66 -29.06 7.13
CA ARG A 238 12.27 -30.42 7.46
C ARG A 238 13.23 -31.46 6.87
N GLU A 239 13.28 -32.64 7.48
CA GLU A 239 14.02 -33.77 6.94
C GLU A 239 13.46 -34.18 5.56
N GLN A 240 14.33 -34.62 4.69
CA GLN A 240 13.92 -35.20 3.41
C GLN A 240 13.09 -36.47 3.67
N SER A 241 11.90 -36.53 3.10
CA SER A 241 11.05 -37.73 3.14
C SER A 241 10.99 -38.36 1.76
N ILE A 242 11.13 -39.69 1.71
CA ILE A 242 10.97 -40.49 0.48
C ILE A 242 9.49 -40.89 0.28
N LYS A 243 8.68 -40.71 1.34
CA LYS A 243 7.24 -41.00 1.33
C LYS A 243 6.47 -39.70 1.11
N GLU A 244 5.20 -39.81 0.74
CA GLU A 244 4.29 -38.65 0.58
C GLU A 244 4.06 -37.87 1.89
N GLU A 245 4.51 -38.38 3.03
CA GLU A 245 4.44 -37.69 4.33
C GLU A 245 5.53 -36.62 4.47
N VAL A 246 5.16 -35.51 5.03
CA VAL A 246 6.10 -34.38 5.32
C VAL A 246 7.09 -34.85 6.41
N GLY A 247 8.39 -34.67 6.15
CA GLY A 247 9.45 -35.07 7.09
C GLY A 247 9.40 -34.32 8.42
N LYS A 248 10.14 -34.83 9.43
CA LYS A 248 10.22 -34.18 10.75
C LYS A 248 10.83 -32.79 10.66
N VAL A 249 10.37 -31.87 11.50
CA VAL A 249 10.94 -30.53 11.61
C VAL A 249 12.36 -30.61 12.15
N ILE A 250 13.34 -30.14 11.38
CA ILE A 250 14.73 -29.95 11.83
C ILE A 250 14.88 -28.60 12.53
N ARG A 251 14.23 -27.55 11.94
CA ARG A 251 14.33 -26.19 12.45
C ARG A 251 13.05 -25.42 12.14
N SER A 252 12.49 -24.75 13.13
CA SER A 252 11.46 -23.71 12.96
C SER A 252 12.13 -22.34 12.92
N ILE A 253 11.58 -21.43 12.11
CA ILE A 253 12.01 -20.05 12.00
C ILE A 253 11.01 -19.19 12.78
N GLU A 254 11.50 -18.60 13.86
CA GLU A 254 10.67 -17.75 14.72
C GLU A 254 10.41 -16.38 14.09
N PRO A 255 9.24 -15.76 14.33
CA PRO A 255 8.97 -14.39 13.93
C PRO A 255 9.99 -13.40 14.51
N VAL A 256 10.44 -12.47 13.68
CA VAL A 256 11.43 -11.46 14.07
C VAL A 256 10.80 -10.07 14.02
N VAL A 257 10.86 -9.35 15.13
CA VAL A 257 10.54 -7.92 15.21
C VAL A 257 11.78 -7.12 14.82
N LEU A 258 11.76 -6.42 13.70
CA LEU A 258 12.86 -5.58 13.24
C LEU A 258 12.97 -4.29 14.07
N ASN A 259 11.84 -3.66 14.33
CA ASN A 259 11.71 -2.53 15.27
C ASN A 259 10.25 -2.36 15.70
N ARG A 260 10.05 -1.68 16.79
CA ARG A 260 8.79 -1.04 17.14
C ARG A 260 8.87 0.42 16.71
N ILE A 261 7.82 0.94 16.07
CA ILE A 261 7.79 2.37 15.71
C ILE A 261 7.74 3.22 16.98
N ASP A 262 8.49 4.32 16.96
CA ASP A 262 8.55 5.28 18.05
C ASP A 262 7.35 6.24 17.98
N MET A 263 6.17 5.68 18.25
CA MET A 263 4.88 6.38 18.14
C MET A 263 3.92 5.93 19.22
N LYS A 264 3.11 6.85 19.72
CA LYS A 264 2.12 6.56 20.73
C LYS A 264 1.02 5.66 20.20
N LYS A 265 0.57 4.72 21.03
CA LYS A 265 -0.50 3.79 20.68
C LYS A 265 -1.78 4.52 20.25
N GLU A 266 -2.16 5.58 20.97
CA GLU A 266 -3.34 6.39 20.65
C GLU A 266 -3.25 7.04 19.26
N HIS A 267 -2.06 7.40 18.80
CA HIS A 267 -1.84 7.95 17.45
C HIS A 267 -2.03 6.86 16.38
N ILE A 268 -1.50 5.66 16.63
CA ILE A 268 -1.68 4.51 15.72
C ILE A 268 -3.16 4.14 15.65
N ASP A 269 -3.85 4.04 16.80
CA ASP A 269 -5.28 3.72 16.86
C ASP A 269 -6.12 4.78 16.12
N ARG A 270 -5.72 6.06 16.20
CA ARG A 270 -6.36 7.15 15.45
C ARG A 270 -6.24 6.97 13.93
N ILE A 271 -5.06 6.56 13.44
CA ILE A 271 -4.89 6.27 12.01
C ILE A 271 -5.68 5.02 11.60
N LYS A 272 -5.71 3.99 12.43
CA LYS A 272 -6.55 2.80 12.18
C LYS A 272 -8.02 3.18 12.03
N GLU A 273 -8.53 4.06 12.92
CA GLU A 273 -9.90 4.56 12.81
C GLU A 273 -10.11 5.36 11.51
N GLY A 274 -9.19 6.21 11.11
CA GLY A 274 -9.23 6.90 9.81
C GLY A 274 -9.28 5.92 8.63
N PHE A 275 -8.50 4.84 8.68
CA PHE A 275 -8.52 3.78 7.66
C PHE A 275 -9.82 2.98 7.64
N ARG A 276 -10.46 2.80 8.80
CA ARG A 276 -11.82 2.24 8.87
C ARG A 276 -12.82 3.16 8.16
N TRP A 277 -12.74 4.47 8.37
CA TRP A 277 -13.61 5.43 7.69
C TRP A 277 -13.45 5.40 6.17
N VAL A 278 -12.22 5.21 5.66
CA VAL A 278 -11.97 5.08 4.21
C VAL A 278 -12.77 3.95 3.59
N PHE A 279 -12.91 2.80 4.28
CA PHE A 279 -13.52 1.60 3.72
C PHE A 279 -14.98 1.38 4.16
N GLN A 280 -15.39 1.93 5.30
CA GLN A 280 -16.66 1.56 5.92
C GLN A 280 -17.64 2.72 6.14
N GLU A 281 -17.16 3.99 6.09
CA GLU A 281 -18.00 5.12 6.53
C GLU A 281 -18.24 6.15 5.41
N GLY A 282 -19.50 6.60 5.34
CA GLY A 282 -19.94 7.74 4.53
C GLY A 282 -19.52 7.65 3.05
N ASP A 283 -18.78 8.64 2.60
CA ASP A 283 -18.23 8.79 1.25
C ASP A 283 -16.74 8.46 1.17
N GLY A 284 -16.25 7.59 2.05
CA GLY A 284 -14.87 7.10 2.03
C GLY A 284 -14.48 6.53 0.67
N THR A 285 -13.24 6.76 0.25
CA THR A 285 -12.79 6.43 -1.11
C THR A 285 -12.84 4.93 -1.46
N GLY A 286 -12.86 4.04 -0.45
CA GLY A 286 -12.99 2.59 -0.60
C GLY A 286 -14.38 2.02 -0.31
N VAL A 287 -15.32 2.84 0.16
CA VAL A 287 -16.67 2.40 0.61
C VAL A 287 -17.41 1.60 -0.46
N LYS A 288 -17.32 2.00 -1.73
CA LYS A 288 -17.94 1.30 -2.86
C LYS A 288 -17.63 -0.20 -2.88
N TYR A 289 -16.41 -0.59 -2.46
CA TYR A 289 -15.92 -1.96 -2.55
C TYR A 289 -16.01 -2.72 -1.23
N PHE A 290 -15.83 -2.04 -0.09
CA PHE A 290 -15.53 -2.69 1.18
C PHE A 290 -16.60 -2.55 2.26
N LYS A 291 -17.54 -1.61 2.16
CA LYS A 291 -18.54 -1.32 3.20
C LYS A 291 -19.30 -2.56 3.67
N ASN A 292 -19.69 -3.43 2.74
CA ASN A 292 -20.50 -4.60 3.02
C ASN A 292 -19.68 -5.89 3.20
N ALA A 293 -18.34 -5.79 3.25
CA ALA A 293 -17.48 -6.95 3.46
C ALA A 293 -17.66 -7.50 4.89
N PRO A 294 -18.00 -8.79 5.06
CA PRO A 294 -18.32 -9.36 6.38
C PRO A 294 -17.11 -9.36 7.32
N TYR A 295 -15.91 -9.36 6.77
CA TYR A 295 -14.65 -9.32 7.53
C TYR A 295 -14.19 -7.90 7.90
N LYS A 296 -15.04 -6.88 7.68
CA LYS A 296 -14.83 -5.48 8.11
C LYS A 296 -13.40 -4.98 7.95
N PRO A 297 -12.91 -4.79 6.73
CA PRO A 297 -11.53 -4.37 6.51
C PRO A 297 -11.34 -2.88 6.76
N ALA A 298 -10.10 -2.47 7.01
CA ALA A 298 -9.69 -1.06 7.04
C ALA A 298 -8.48 -0.85 6.13
N GLY A 299 -8.30 0.35 5.59
CA GLY A 299 -7.18 0.60 4.68
C GLY A 299 -7.22 1.94 4.00
N LYS A 300 -6.42 2.09 2.95
CA LYS A 300 -6.26 3.34 2.21
C LYS A 300 -6.09 3.11 0.72
N THR A 301 -6.88 3.78 -0.08
CA THR A 301 -6.69 3.87 -1.53
C THR A 301 -5.58 4.88 -1.86
N GLY A 302 -4.84 4.62 -2.92
CA GLY A 302 -3.80 5.52 -3.40
C GLY A 302 -3.88 5.73 -4.91
N THR A 303 -3.56 6.94 -5.32
CA THR A 303 -3.34 7.34 -6.71
C THR A 303 -2.11 8.22 -6.74
N ALA A 304 -1.14 7.89 -7.58
CA ALA A 304 0.04 8.72 -7.82
C ALA A 304 0.13 9.08 -9.29
N GLN A 305 0.33 10.36 -9.59
CA GLN A 305 0.74 10.80 -10.92
C GLN A 305 2.21 10.40 -11.15
N THR A 306 2.48 9.84 -12.31
CA THR A 306 3.82 9.41 -12.70
C THR A 306 3.98 9.49 -14.22
N VAL A 307 5.14 9.10 -14.72
CA VAL A 307 5.38 8.89 -16.14
C VAL A 307 5.56 7.41 -16.41
N TYR A 308 5.16 6.97 -17.61
CA TYR A 308 5.29 5.57 -17.99
C TYR A 308 6.75 5.09 -17.85
N GLY A 309 6.95 4.07 -17.06
CA GLY A 309 8.27 3.51 -16.75
C GLY A 309 8.62 2.24 -17.53
N GLY A 310 7.70 1.72 -18.34
CA GLY A 310 7.92 0.51 -19.14
C GLY A 310 8.74 0.76 -20.41
N ASP A 311 9.03 -0.31 -21.11
CA ASP A 311 9.85 -0.29 -22.33
C ASP A 311 9.03 -0.21 -23.63
N ASP A 312 7.72 -0.41 -23.55
CA ASP A 312 6.81 -0.40 -24.69
C ASP A 312 6.79 0.98 -25.34
N PRO A 313 7.00 1.10 -26.67
CA PRO A 313 6.89 2.35 -27.42
C PRO A 313 5.54 3.06 -27.30
N ILE A 314 4.45 2.34 -27.02
CA ILE A 314 3.13 2.91 -26.77
C ILE A 314 3.11 3.93 -25.61
N GLY A 315 4.02 3.80 -24.66
CA GLY A 315 4.19 4.72 -23.55
C GLY A 315 4.95 6.01 -23.87
N ARG A 316 5.15 6.31 -25.17
CA ARG A 316 5.79 7.54 -25.64
C ARG A 316 4.85 8.34 -26.54
N ASN A 317 4.88 9.66 -26.36
CA ASN A 317 4.15 10.56 -27.25
C ASN A 317 4.88 10.75 -28.61
N ALA A 318 4.27 11.49 -29.53
CA ALA A 318 4.83 11.75 -30.87
C ALA A 318 6.22 12.43 -30.85
N LYS A 319 6.62 13.03 -29.71
CA LYS A 319 7.94 13.64 -29.51
C LYS A 319 8.95 12.66 -28.88
N GLY A 320 8.54 11.41 -28.61
CA GLY A 320 9.37 10.41 -27.95
C GLY A 320 9.48 10.58 -26.41
N GLU A 321 8.74 11.53 -25.82
CA GLU A 321 8.67 11.74 -24.38
C GLU A 321 7.78 10.69 -23.74
N ARG A 322 8.10 10.28 -22.49
CA ARG A 322 7.28 9.35 -21.71
C ARG A 322 5.91 9.97 -21.39
N MET A 323 4.85 9.19 -21.57
CA MET A 323 3.48 9.64 -21.30
C MET A 323 3.23 9.75 -19.81
N GLU A 324 2.47 10.77 -19.41
CA GLU A 324 1.91 10.87 -18.08
C GLU A 324 0.87 9.77 -17.87
N CYS A 325 0.89 9.18 -16.68
CA CYS A 325 0.00 8.11 -16.28
C CYS A 325 -0.17 8.08 -14.75
N TYR A 326 -0.88 7.08 -14.25
CA TYR A 326 -1.17 6.92 -12.84
C TYR A 326 -0.75 5.55 -12.33
N ASN A 327 -0.24 5.51 -11.10
CA ASN A 327 -0.16 4.28 -10.32
C ASN A 327 -1.37 4.23 -9.40
N LEU A 328 -2.18 3.18 -9.47
CA LEU A 328 -3.24 2.92 -8.52
C LEU A 328 -2.76 1.93 -7.47
N THR A 329 -2.89 2.31 -6.21
CA THR A 329 -2.44 1.50 -5.08
C THR A 329 -3.56 1.29 -4.08
N LEU A 330 -3.45 0.25 -3.29
CA LEU A 330 -4.35 -0.05 -2.20
C LEU A 330 -3.57 -0.73 -1.09
N VAL A 331 -3.83 -0.32 0.13
CA VAL A 331 -3.36 -1.02 1.34
C VAL A 331 -4.52 -1.27 2.28
N GLY A 332 -4.45 -2.36 2.99
CA GLY A 332 -5.47 -2.65 3.99
C GLY A 332 -5.13 -3.85 4.84
N TYR A 333 -5.99 -4.09 5.80
CA TYR A 333 -5.94 -5.24 6.68
C TYR A 333 -7.36 -5.62 7.12
N ALA A 334 -7.51 -6.85 7.54
CA ALA A 334 -8.78 -7.38 8.02
C ALA A 334 -8.57 -8.50 9.07
N PRO A 335 -9.51 -8.69 9.99
CA PRO A 335 -10.55 -7.73 10.39
C PRO A 335 -9.98 -6.45 11.02
N TYR A 336 -10.76 -5.37 11.09
CA TYR A 336 -10.33 -4.11 11.71
C TYR A 336 -9.92 -4.27 13.17
N ASP A 337 -10.74 -4.97 13.96
CA ASP A 337 -10.55 -5.10 15.41
C ASP A 337 -9.41 -6.06 15.78
N ASN A 338 -9.23 -7.13 15.01
CA ASN A 338 -8.20 -8.14 15.23
C ASN A 338 -7.55 -8.54 13.90
N PRO A 339 -6.61 -7.76 13.37
CA PRO A 339 -6.00 -8.01 12.08
C PRO A 339 -5.29 -9.37 11.99
N GLU A 340 -5.69 -10.19 11.03
CA GLU A 340 -5.06 -11.48 10.74
C GLU A 340 -4.43 -11.54 9.35
N VAL A 341 -4.83 -10.64 8.46
CA VAL A 341 -4.24 -10.45 7.14
C VAL A 341 -4.07 -8.97 6.87
N ALA A 342 -2.91 -8.58 6.37
CA ALA A 342 -2.62 -7.28 5.80
C ALA A 342 -2.21 -7.46 4.34
N PHE A 343 -2.49 -6.47 3.49
CA PHE A 343 -2.22 -6.59 2.07
C PHE A 343 -1.87 -5.26 1.41
N SER A 344 -1.13 -5.35 0.31
CA SER A 344 -0.91 -4.27 -0.63
C SER A 344 -1.27 -4.71 -2.05
N VAL A 345 -1.81 -3.78 -2.83
CA VAL A 345 -2.01 -3.92 -4.28
C VAL A 345 -1.35 -2.73 -4.96
N VAL A 346 -0.55 -2.97 -5.99
CA VAL A 346 0.07 -1.93 -6.82
C VAL A 346 -0.19 -2.26 -8.28
N VAL A 347 -0.87 -1.33 -8.96
CA VAL A 347 -1.15 -1.41 -10.40
C VAL A 347 -0.59 -0.15 -11.05
N PRO A 348 0.59 -0.22 -11.67
CA PRO A 348 1.22 0.95 -12.27
C PRO A 348 0.70 1.22 -13.68
N TRP A 349 0.89 2.48 -14.10
CA TRP A 349 0.81 2.97 -15.47
C TRP A 349 -0.58 2.87 -16.12
N LEU A 350 -1.57 3.36 -15.42
CA LEU A 350 -2.92 3.48 -15.93
C LEU A 350 -3.15 4.85 -16.58
N HIS A 351 -4.00 4.91 -17.57
CA HIS A 351 -4.44 6.16 -18.19
C HIS A 351 -5.56 6.81 -17.39
N ASP A 352 -6.49 6.00 -16.86
CA ASP A 352 -7.62 6.45 -16.04
C ASP A 352 -7.34 6.21 -14.55
N ASP A 353 -7.36 7.27 -13.76
CA ASP A 353 -7.17 7.25 -12.31
C ASP A 353 -8.41 6.77 -11.51
N LYS A 354 -9.53 6.51 -12.18
CA LYS A 354 -10.85 6.21 -11.57
C LYS A 354 -11.37 4.81 -11.88
N ASN A 355 -10.66 4.01 -12.67
CA ASN A 355 -11.16 2.68 -13.07
C ASN A 355 -11.29 1.69 -11.90
N GLY A 356 -10.57 1.89 -10.81
CA GLY A 356 -10.71 1.14 -9.56
C GLY A 356 -10.15 -0.28 -9.56
N ILE A 357 -9.33 -0.66 -10.56
CA ILE A 357 -8.74 -2.02 -10.67
C ILE A 357 -8.02 -2.46 -9.39
N ASN A 358 -7.28 -1.56 -8.72
CA ASN A 358 -6.61 -1.84 -7.44
C ASN A 358 -7.58 -2.27 -6.34
N SER A 359 -8.75 -1.61 -6.28
CA SER A 359 -9.78 -1.91 -5.27
C SER A 359 -10.57 -3.17 -5.62
N ILE A 360 -10.76 -3.46 -6.90
CA ILE A 360 -11.37 -4.71 -7.39
C ILE A 360 -10.47 -5.89 -6.99
N ILE A 361 -9.19 -5.84 -7.35
CA ILE A 361 -8.22 -6.89 -6.99
C ILE A 361 -8.16 -7.04 -5.46
N GLY A 362 -8.03 -5.93 -4.71
CA GLY A 362 -7.95 -5.97 -3.26
C GLY A 362 -9.18 -6.59 -2.58
N LYS A 363 -10.38 -6.34 -3.12
CA LYS A 363 -11.62 -6.96 -2.65
C LYS A 363 -11.63 -8.47 -2.95
N GLU A 364 -11.29 -8.86 -4.18
CA GLU A 364 -11.27 -10.27 -4.61
C GLU A 364 -10.28 -11.10 -3.77
N VAL A 365 -9.07 -10.60 -3.52
CA VAL A 365 -8.07 -11.36 -2.75
C VAL A 365 -8.42 -11.50 -1.27
N LEU A 366 -9.11 -10.50 -0.68
CA LEU A 366 -9.64 -10.64 0.68
C LEU A 366 -10.82 -11.62 0.73
N ASP A 367 -11.73 -11.57 -0.23
CA ASP A 367 -12.83 -12.53 -0.32
C ASP A 367 -12.28 -13.96 -0.38
N VAL A 368 -11.33 -14.21 -1.27
CA VAL A 368 -10.68 -15.51 -1.38
C VAL A 368 -10.04 -15.97 -0.07
N TYR A 369 -9.31 -15.08 0.62
CA TYR A 369 -8.68 -15.40 1.89
C TYR A 369 -9.70 -15.88 2.94
N PHE A 370 -10.78 -15.13 3.11
CA PHE A 370 -11.82 -15.46 4.11
C PHE A 370 -12.68 -16.65 3.69
N ASP A 371 -12.93 -16.85 2.40
CA ASP A 371 -13.66 -18.02 1.89
C ASP A 371 -12.84 -19.31 2.11
N LEU A 372 -11.56 -19.32 1.80
CA LEU A 372 -10.67 -20.46 2.06
C LEU A 372 -10.59 -20.77 3.56
N LYS A 373 -10.50 -19.75 4.39
CA LYS A 373 -10.52 -19.92 5.85
C LYS A 373 -11.81 -20.58 6.32
N GLN A 374 -12.97 -20.14 5.85
CA GLN A 374 -14.25 -20.73 6.21
C GLN A 374 -14.38 -22.19 5.73
N GLN A 375 -13.95 -22.48 4.50
CA GLN A 375 -13.97 -23.86 3.96
C GLN A 375 -13.12 -24.80 4.80
N ARG A 376 -11.94 -24.40 5.24
CA ARG A 376 -11.04 -25.20 6.08
C ARG A 376 -11.65 -25.48 7.46
N ILE A 377 -12.25 -24.49 8.10
CA ILE A 377 -12.95 -24.65 9.39
C ILE A 377 -14.10 -25.65 9.26
N HIS A 378 -14.90 -25.57 8.19
CA HIS A 378 -16.03 -26.50 7.98
C HIS A 378 -15.55 -27.91 7.60
N GLY A 379 -14.48 -28.03 6.82
CA GLY A 379 -13.88 -29.33 6.46
C GLY A 379 -13.31 -30.07 7.66
N GLU A 380 -12.67 -29.39 8.60
CA GLU A 380 -12.18 -29.96 9.85
C GLU A 380 -13.34 -30.40 10.77
N ALA A 381 -14.42 -29.60 10.84
CA ALA A 381 -15.60 -29.95 11.67
C ALA A 381 -16.30 -31.23 11.18
N THR A 382 -16.35 -31.46 9.87
CA THR A 382 -16.95 -32.67 9.29
C THR A 382 -16.06 -33.92 9.49
N SER A 383 -14.72 -33.75 9.46
CA SER A 383 -13.78 -34.84 9.68
C SER A 383 -13.73 -35.34 11.13
N THR A 384 -13.88 -34.43 12.10
CA THR A 384 -13.91 -34.76 13.54
C THR A 384 -15.25 -35.36 13.99
N GLY A 385 -16.33 -35.10 13.25
CA GLY A 385 -17.66 -35.69 13.50
C GLY A 385 -17.77 -37.13 13.11
N SER A 386 -17.04 -37.59 12.10
CA SER A 386 -17.10 -38.99 11.61
C SER A 386 -16.24 -39.96 12.41
N SER A 387 -15.33 -39.50 13.26
CA SER A 387 -14.45 -40.36 14.08
C SER A 387 -15.01 -40.72 15.45
N LYS A 388 -16.25 -40.32 15.78
CA LYS A 388 -16.95 -40.60 17.05
C LYS A 388 -18.10 -41.61 16.92
N GLN A 389 -18.21 -42.27 15.77
CA GLN A 389 -19.16 -43.37 15.57
C GLN A 389 -18.44 -44.62 15.04
N ASN A 390 -17.61 -45.24 15.85
CA ASN A 390 -17.21 -46.67 15.72
C ASN A 390 -16.79 -47.20 17.08
#